data_3f5f4e26ebc84261a9694de1ebce4e16
#
_entry.id   3f5f4e26ebc84261a9694de1ebce4e16
#
_cell.length_a   1.000
_cell.length_b   1.000
_cell.length_c   1.000
_cell.angle_alpha   90.00
_cell.angle_beta   90.00
_cell.angle_gamma   90.00
#
_symmetry.space_group_name_H-M   'P 1'
#
loop_
_entity.id
_entity.type
_entity.pdbx_description
1 polymer ?
#
loop_
_entity_poly.entity_id
_entity_poly.type
_entity_poly.pdbx_seq_one_letter_code
_entity_poly.pdbx_strand_id
1 'polypeptide(L)'
;MTVQRAAYLDEARRYGAWDLPPLVETLDEIRRHLGDGTPAFGAFDGARLVGSVRSRVDGERMEVARLAVAPDVQGGGVGRRLLEAISERAPAQVRVVWLFTGAESDGNIGFYESAGFVRVSEHLDAVGIRCVTLEQKVV
;
A
#
# COMPACT_ATOMS: atom_id res chain seq x y z
N MET A 1 7.22 10.50 -4.94
CA MET A 1 6.78 11.22 -3.72
C MET A 1 5.47 11.98 -3.91
N THR A 2 5.31 12.73 -5.00
CA THR A 2 4.09 13.53 -5.24
C THR A 2 2.81 12.68 -5.28
N VAL A 3 2.82 11.58 -6.00
CA VAL A 3 1.67 10.66 -6.09
C VAL A 3 1.31 10.10 -4.72
N GLN A 4 2.32 9.62 -3.97
CA GLN A 4 2.11 9.08 -2.64
C GLN A 4 1.50 10.11 -1.69
N ARG A 5 2.05 11.32 -1.65
CA ARG A 5 1.55 12.37 -0.78
C ARG A 5 0.13 12.80 -1.14
N ALA A 6 -0.15 12.96 -2.45
CA ALA A 6 -1.49 13.32 -2.91
C ALA A 6 -2.52 12.24 -2.57
N ALA A 7 -2.17 10.96 -2.76
CA ALA A 7 -3.07 9.84 -2.49
C ALA A 7 -3.42 9.70 -1.01
N TYR A 8 -2.49 10.02 -0.09
CA TYR A 8 -2.72 9.86 1.34
C TYR A 8 -3.30 11.10 2.03
N LEU A 9 -3.53 12.20 1.31
CA LEU A 9 -4.13 13.41 1.89
C LEU A 9 -5.54 13.17 2.43
N ASP A 10 -6.36 12.37 1.75
CA ASP A 10 -7.71 12.07 2.21
C ASP A 10 -7.71 11.31 3.53
N GLU A 11 -6.76 10.38 3.71
CA GLU A 11 -6.59 9.65 4.95
C GLU A 11 -6.15 10.57 6.07
N ALA A 12 -5.20 11.49 5.79
CA ALA A 12 -4.78 12.49 6.75
C ALA A 12 -5.93 13.39 7.20
N ARG A 13 -6.79 13.83 6.28
CA ARG A 13 -7.98 14.63 6.59
C ARG A 13 -8.97 13.86 7.46
N ARG A 14 -9.21 12.59 7.14
CA ARG A 14 -10.14 11.74 7.88
C ARG A 14 -9.74 11.55 9.33
N TYR A 15 -8.44 11.36 9.58
CA TYR A 15 -7.91 11.10 10.92
C TYR A 15 -7.32 12.33 11.61
N GLY A 16 -7.25 13.48 10.92
CA GLY A 16 -6.59 14.67 11.44
C GLY A 16 -5.10 14.48 11.68
N ALA A 17 -4.46 13.56 10.96
CA ALA A 17 -3.07 13.15 11.18
C ALA A 17 -2.22 13.51 9.98
N TRP A 18 -1.57 14.68 10.03
CA TRP A 18 -0.74 15.20 8.94
C TRP A 18 0.69 14.63 8.95
N ASP A 19 1.04 13.88 9.99
CA ASP A 19 2.33 13.21 10.18
C ASP A 19 2.28 11.71 9.83
N LEU A 20 1.28 11.28 9.06
CA LEU A 20 1.23 9.89 8.55
C LEU A 20 2.54 9.54 7.83
N PRO A 21 3.10 8.34 8.04
CA PRO A 21 4.36 7.95 7.41
C PRO A 21 4.42 8.19 5.90
N PRO A 22 3.38 7.89 5.08
CA PRO A 22 3.42 8.21 3.64
C PRO A 22 3.54 9.69 3.31
N LEU A 23 3.08 10.59 4.21
CA LEU A 23 3.15 12.03 4.00
C LEU A 23 4.51 12.62 4.37
N VAL A 24 5.20 12.04 5.36
CA VAL A 24 6.45 12.56 5.90
C VAL A 24 7.69 11.81 5.41
N GLU A 25 7.51 10.70 4.74
CA GLU A 25 8.61 9.90 4.19
C GLU A 25 9.48 10.73 3.25
N THR A 26 10.79 10.69 3.44
CA THR A 26 11.74 11.45 2.62
C THR A 26 12.12 10.70 1.35
N LEU A 27 12.67 11.43 0.36
CA LEU A 27 13.17 10.84 -0.87
C LEU A 27 14.31 9.83 -0.60
N ASP A 28 15.17 10.12 0.36
CA ASP A 28 16.27 9.22 0.72
C ASP A 28 15.78 7.94 1.37
N GLU A 29 14.73 8.01 2.19
CA GLU A 29 14.07 6.83 2.76
C GLU A 29 13.45 5.95 1.67
N ILE A 30 12.79 6.55 0.70
CA ILE A 30 12.23 5.84 -0.45
C ILE A 30 13.33 5.16 -1.26
N ARG A 31 14.42 5.89 -1.55
CA ARG A 31 15.57 5.33 -2.30
C ARG A 31 16.18 4.15 -1.58
N ARG A 32 16.34 4.23 -0.27
CA ARG A 32 16.85 3.10 0.53
C ARG A 32 15.94 1.90 0.47
N HIS A 33 14.63 2.10 0.60
CA HIS A 33 13.66 1.01 0.49
C HIS A 33 13.74 0.33 -0.89
N LEU A 34 13.73 1.11 -1.97
CA LEU A 34 13.80 0.56 -3.33
C LEU A 34 15.15 -0.12 -3.62
N GLY A 35 16.23 0.33 -2.98
CA GLY A 35 17.56 -0.25 -3.12
C GLY A 35 17.72 -1.63 -2.48
N ASP A 36 16.78 -2.08 -1.64
CA ASP A 36 16.82 -3.38 -0.98
C ASP A 36 16.50 -4.55 -1.94
N GLY A 37 16.17 -4.27 -3.20
CA GLY A 37 15.83 -5.31 -4.18
C GLY A 37 14.45 -5.93 -4.00
N THR A 38 13.60 -5.37 -3.12
CA THR A 38 12.23 -5.84 -2.94
C THR A 38 11.34 -5.41 -4.10
N PRO A 39 10.31 -6.19 -4.46
CA PRO A 39 9.42 -5.83 -5.55
C PRO A 39 8.76 -4.46 -5.35
N ALA A 40 8.74 -3.67 -6.41
CA ALA A 40 8.05 -2.38 -6.47
C ALA A 40 7.58 -2.14 -7.90
N PHE A 41 6.44 -1.47 -8.06
CA PHE A 41 5.87 -1.18 -9.38
C PHE A 41 5.39 0.27 -9.45
N GLY A 42 5.50 0.84 -10.65
CA GLY A 42 4.87 2.10 -11.00
C GLY A 42 3.87 1.91 -12.12
N ALA A 43 2.80 2.67 -12.12
CA ALA A 43 1.85 2.76 -13.21
C ALA A 43 2.02 4.11 -13.90
N PHE A 44 2.10 4.10 -15.23
CA PHE A 44 2.33 5.30 -16.03
C PHE A 44 1.19 5.54 -17.01
N ASP A 45 0.85 6.80 -17.19
CA ASP A 45 0.03 7.27 -18.29
C ASP A 45 0.95 8.14 -19.15
N GLY A 46 1.46 7.57 -20.27
CA GLY A 46 2.55 8.19 -21.01
C GLY A 46 3.80 8.31 -20.14
N ALA A 47 4.31 9.53 -19.97
CA ALA A 47 5.47 9.82 -19.14
C ALA A 47 5.10 10.15 -17.67
N ARG A 48 3.80 10.27 -17.35
CA ARG A 48 3.34 10.64 -16.02
C ARG A 48 3.19 9.41 -15.14
N LEU A 49 3.83 9.40 -13.98
CA LEU A 49 3.59 8.40 -12.94
C LEU A 49 2.24 8.68 -12.29
N VAL A 50 1.30 7.74 -12.37
CA VAL A 50 -0.06 7.88 -11.82
C VAL A 50 -0.35 6.96 -10.66
N GLY A 51 0.53 6.00 -10.39
CA GLY A 51 0.37 5.11 -9.25
C GLY A 51 1.67 4.39 -8.94
N SER A 52 1.79 3.90 -7.71
CA SER A 52 2.95 3.12 -7.28
C SER A 52 2.58 2.19 -6.13
N VAL A 53 3.36 1.15 -5.97
CA VAL A 53 3.24 0.20 -4.87
C VAL A 53 4.63 -0.33 -4.54
N ARG A 54 4.88 -0.55 -3.26
CA ARG A 54 6.11 -1.15 -2.76
C ARG A 54 5.79 -2.37 -1.91
N SER A 55 6.81 -3.16 -1.64
CA SER A 55 6.67 -4.31 -0.74
C SER A 55 7.84 -4.39 0.21
N ARG A 56 7.68 -5.17 1.25
CA ARG A 56 8.73 -5.51 2.19
C ARG A 56 8.61 -6.99 2.52
N VAL A 57 9.68 -7.74 2.27
CA VAL A 57 9.68 -9.20 2.51
C VAL A 57 10.41 -9.50 3.80
N ASP A 58 9.77 -10.29 4.65
CA ASP A 58 10.35 -10.81 5.89
C ASP A 58 9.99 -12.30 5.99
N GLY A 59 10.97 -13.16 5.67
CA GLY A 59 10.76 -14.61 5.66
C GLY A 59 9.67 -15.04 4.68
N GLU A 60 8.63 -15.67 5.19
CA GLU A 60 7.50 -16.16 4.40
C GLU A 60 6.38 -15.14 4.21
N ARG A 61 6.55 -13.94 4.72
CA ARG A 61 5.55 -12.87 4.67
C ARG A 61 6.02 -11.70 3.81
N MET A 62 5.15 -11.19 2.99
CA MET A 62 5.40 -9.97 2.22
C MET A 62 4.35 -8.91 2.57
N GLU A 63 4.80 -7.77 3.05
CA GLU A 63 3.95 -6.61 3.26
C GLU A 63 3.80 -5.83 1.96
N VAL A 64 2.57 -5.52 1.58
CA VAL A 64 2.28 -4.52 0.55
C VAL A 64 2.21 -3.16 1.23
N ALA A 65 3.08 -2.27 0.82
CA ALA A 65 3.21 -0.95 1.43
C ALA A 65 3.13 0.16 0.40
N ARG A 66 2.68 1.32 0.83
CA ARG A 66 2.66 2.53 0.01
C ARG A 66 1.93 2.37 -1.33
N LEU A 67 0.84 1.61 -1.36
CA LEU A 67 -0.04 1.59 -2.52
C LEU A 67 -0.69 2.97 -2.66
N ALA A 68 -0.40 3.65 -3.75
CA ALA A 68 -0.84 5.01 -3.99
C ALA A 68 -1.28 5.18 -5.44
N VAL A 69 -2.40 5.86 -5.64
CA VAL A 69 -2.93 6.20 -6.97
C VAL A 69 -3.26 7.69 -6.98
N ALA A 70 -2.83 8.40 -8.02
CA ALA A 70 -3.12 9.83 -8.15
C ALA A 70 -4.63 10.06 -8.07
N PRO A 71 -5.09 11.08 -7.30
CA PRO A 71 -6.52 11.29 -7.06
C PRO A 71 -7.37 11.41 -8.33
N ASP A 72 -6.83 12.01 -9.39
CA ASP A 72 -7.55 12.23 -10.65
C ASP A 72 -7.73 10.96 -11.50
N VAL A 73 -7.03 9.87 -11.19
CA VAL A 73 -7.15 8.59 -11.92
C VAL A 73 -7.70 7.45 -11.06
N GLN A 74 -8.11 7.74 -9.86
CA GLN A 74 -8.75 6.74 -8.98
C GLN A 74 -10.07 6.25 -9.59
N GLY A 75 -10.40 4.98 -9.33
CA GLY A 75 -11.59 4.35 -9.89
C GLY A 75 -11.39 3.71 -11.27
N GLY A 76 -10.24 3.88 -11.90
CA GLY A 76 -9.92 3.31 -13.21
C GLY A 76 -9.23 1.95 -13.21
N GLY A 77 -9.09 1.30 -12.03
CA GLY A 77 -8.47 -0.02 -11.92
C GLY A 77 -6.95 -0.01 -11.75
N VAL A 78 -6.32 1.15 -11.66
CA VAL A 78 -4.86 1.26 -11.49
C VAL A 78 -4.40 0.60 -10.17
N GLY A 79 -5.10 0.87 -9.07
CA GLY A 79 -4.77 0.29 -7.77
C GLY A 79 -4.86 -1.23 -7.77
N ARG A 80 -5.91 -1.79 -8.39
CA ARG A 80 -6.07 -3.24 -8.52
C ARG A 80 -4.95 -3.87 -9.34
N ARG A 81 -4.57 -3.26 -10.46
CA ARG A 81 -3.48 -3.76 -11.30
C ARG A 81 -2.14 -3.74 -10.57
N LEU A 82 -1.88 -2.69 -9.79
CA LEU A 82 -0.67 -2.59 -8.98
C LEU A 82 -0.64 -3.67 -7.91
N LEU A 83 -1.76 -3.88 -7.22
CA LEU A 83 -1.88 -4.91 -6.18
C LEU A 83 -1.69 -6.31 -6.76
N GLU A 84 -2.29 -6.61 -7.90
CA GLU A 84 -2.11 -7.87 -8.60
C GLU A 84 -0.65 -8.08 -9.02
N ALA A 85 -0.03 -7.06 -9.62
CA ALA A 85 1.36 -7.13 -10.06
C ALA A 85 2.33 -7.41 -8.91
N ILE A 86 2.18 -6.71 -7.79
CA ILE A 86 3.06 -6.91 -6.63
C ILE A 86 2.86 -8.30 -6.02
N SER A 87 1.63 -8.79 -5.97
CA SER A 87 1.32 -10.12 -5.43
C SER A 87 1.88 -11.24 -6.31
N GLU A 88 1.81 -11.09 -7.63
CA GLU A 88 2.37 -12.04 -8.60
C GLU A 88 3.90 -12.09 -8.56
N ARG A 89 4.54 -11.01 -8.11
CA ARG A 89 6.00 -10.93 -7.99
C ARG A 89 6.53 -11.32 -6.62
N ALA A 90 5.68 -11.84 -5.75
CA ALA A 90 6.14 -12.32 -4.45
C ALA A 90 7.23 -13.38 -4.62
N PRO A 91 8.36 -13.28 -3.90
CA PRO A 91 9.40 -14.30 -3.91
C PRO A 91 8.85 -15.70 -3.59
N ALA A 92 9.52 -16.73 -4.07
CA ALA A 92 9.03 -18.11 -3.97
C ALA A 92 8.80 -18.60 -2.53
N GLN A 93 9.55 -18.05 -1.56
CA GLN A 93 9.39 -18.41 -0.15
C GLN A 93 8.16 -17.78 0.51
N VAL A 94 7.56 -16.73 -0.09
CA VAL A 94 6.43 -16.04 0.51
C VAL A 94 5.18 -16.90 0.50
N ARG A 95 4.55 -17.05 1.66
CA ARG A 95 3.31 -17.81 1.85
C ARG A 95 2.11 -16.90 2.14
N VAL A 96 2.37 -15.71 2.67
CA VAL A 96 1.33 -14.76 3.03
C VAL A 96 1.71 -13.38 2.53
N VAL A 97 0.79 -12.75 1.83
CA VAL A 97 0.85 -11.33 1.47
C VAL A 97 -0.10 -10.60 2.43
N TRP A 98 0.37 -9.55 3.05
CA TRP A 98 -0.43 -8.81 4.03
C TRP A 98 -0.27 -7.31 3.86
N LEU A 99 -1.22 -6.58 4.41
CA LEU A 99 -1.21 -5.13 4.45
C LEU A 99 -2.04 -4.66 5.64
N PHE A 100 -1.95 -3.37 5.93
CA PHE A 100 -2.87 -2.75 6.88
C PHE A 100 -3.41 -1.43 6.33
N THR A 101 -4.57 -1.05 6.81
CA THR A 101 -5.23 0.21 6.46
C THR A 101 -6.01 0.72 7.67
N GLY A 102 -6.38 2.00 7.65
CA GLY A 102 -7.18 2.58 8.73
C GLY A 102 -8.50 1.84 8.94
N ALA A 103 -8.86 1.58 10.18
CA ALA A 103 -10.08 0.83 10.52
C ALA A 103 -11.36 1.52 10.06
N GLU A 104 -11.32 2.84 9.85
CA GLU A 104 -12.46 3.64 9.37
C GLU A 104 -12.44 3.86 7.86
N SER A 105 -11.45 3.30 7.16
CA SER A 105 -11.31 3.44 5.70
C SER A 105 -12.11 2.35 4.99
N ASP A 106 -13.43 2.41 5.06
CA ASP A 106 -14.34 1.39 4.52
C ASP A 106 -14.12 1.12 3.03
N GLY A 107 -13.85 2.17 2.25
CA GLY A 107 -13.57 2.03 0.83
C GLY A 107 -12.29 1.22 0.56
N ASN A 108 -11.23 1.45 1.33
CA ASN A 108 -9.98 0.70 1.23
C ASN A 108 -10.17 -0.74 1.67
N ILE A 109 -10.84 -0.96 2.79
CA ILE A 109 -11.12 -2.31 3.30
C ILE A 109 -11.92 -3.10 2.27
N GLY A 110 -12.99 -2.53 1.73
CA GLY A 110 -13.79 -3.16 0.69
C GLY A 110 -13.00 -3.46 -0.58
N PHE A 111 -12.11 -2.56 -0.98
CA PHE A 111 -11.21 -2.77 -2.12
C PHE A 111 -10.31 -3.99 -1.91
N TYR A 112 -9.65 -4.09 -0.76
CA TYR A 112 -8.78 -5.23 -0.47
C TYR A 112 -9.55 -6.53 -0.31
N GLU A 113 -10.72 -6.49 0.34
CA GLU A 113 -11.58 -7.67 0.45
C GLU A 113 -12.03 -8.17 -0.93
N SER A 114 -12.36 -7.26 -1.84
CA SER A 114 -12.73 -7.62 -3.21
C SER A 114 -11.57 -8.25 -4.00
N ALA A 115 -10.33 -7.97 -3.59
CA ALA A 115 -9.13 -8.54 -4.19
C ALA A 115 -8.72 -9.88 -3.54
N GLY A 116 -9.49 -10.38 -2.58
CA GLY A 116 -9.25 -11.68 -1.94
C GLY A 116 -8.53 -11.63 -0.59
N PHE A 117 -8.32 -10.43 -0.05
CA PHE A 117 -7.74 -10.28 1.30
C PHE A 117 -8.82 -10.47 2.37
N VAL A 118 -8.42 -10.99 3.51
CA VAL A 118 -9.30 -11.26 4.66
C VAL A 118 -8.78 -10.50 5.87
N ARG A 119 -9.69 -9.86 6.61
CA ARG A 119 -9.34 -9.21 7.88
C ARG A 119 -8.92 -10.23 8.92
N VAL A 120 -7.80 -10.01 9.57
CA VAL A 120 -7.25 -10.93 10.57
C VAL A 120 -7.04 -10.32 11.94
N SER A 121 -6.80 -9.01 12.04
CA SER A 121 -6.56 -8.35 13.33
C SER A 121 -6.74 -6.84 13.24
N GLU A 122 -6.86 -6.21 14.41
CA GLU A 122 -6.81 -4.76 14.57
C GLU A 122 -5.65 -4.38 15.49
N HIS A 123 -5.07 -3.21 15.25
CA HIS A 123 -3.97 -2.69 16.06
C HIS A 123 -3.91 -1.15 15.97
N LEU A 124 -3.13 -0.54 16.86
CA LEU A 124 -2.80 0.89 16.76
C LEU A 124 -1.48 1.03 15.99
N ASP A 125 -1.42 2.00 15.08
CA ASP A 125 -0.19 2.31 14.38
C ASP A 125 0.74 3.19 15.24
N ALA A 126 1.89 3.60 14.66
CA ALA A 126 2.90 4.38 15.38
C ALA A 126 2.39 5.75 15.85
N VAL A 127 1.33 6.30 15.26
CA VAL A 127 0.73 7.58 15.64
C VAL A 127 -0.60 7.42 16.38
N GLY A 128 -0.97 6.21 16.78
CA GLY A 128 -2.16 5.93 17.58
C GLY A 128 -3.46 5.78 16.78
N ILE A 129 -3.40 5.63 15.48
CA ILE A 129 -4.57 5.39 14.64
C ILE A 129 -4.90 3.89 14.64
N ARG A 130 -6.17 3.57 14.85
CA ARG A 130 -6.64 2.18 14.78
C ARG A 130 -6.61 1.68 13.35
N CYS A 131 -5.93 0.57 13.11
CA CYS A 131 -5.75 -0.05 11.80
C CYS A 131 -6.24 -1.49 11.79
N VAL A 132 -6.57 -1.96 10.61
CA VAL A 132 -6.95 -3.36 10.34
C VAL A 132 -5.88 -3.98 9.48
N THR A 133 -5.41 -5.16 9.87
CA THR A 133 -4.53 -5.99 9.06
C THR A 133 -5.35 -6.97 8.23
N LEU A 134 -5.03 -7.08 6.95
CA LEU A 134 -5.64 -8.02 6.02
C LEU A 134 -4.56 -8.91 5.42
N GLU A 135 -4.91 -10.17 5.18
CA GLU A 135 -3.98 -11.16 4.62
C GLU A 135 -4.60 -11.92 3.47
N GLN A 136 -3.71 -12.36 2.56
CA GLN A 136 -4.05 -13.28 1.48
C GLN A 136 -2.98 -14.37 1.44
N LYS A 137 -3.39 -15.63 1.45
CA LYS A 137 -2.47 -16.74 1.30
C LYS A 137 -2.04 -16.90 -0.14
N VAL A 138 -0.76 -17.15 -0.35
CA VAL A 138 -0.19 -17.46 -1.66
C VAL A 138 -0.29 -18.97 -1.86
N VAL A 139 -0.92 -19.35 -2.96
CA VAL A 139 -1.12 -20.75 -3.32
C VAL A 139 0.05 -21.26 -4.14
#